data_4e85aa6927d0bcf421a61fa4f56c1b6e
#
_entry.id   4e85aa6927d0bcf421a61fa4f56c1b6e
#
_cell.length_a   1.000
_cell.length_b   1.000
_cell.length_c   1.000
_cell.angle_alpha   90.00
_cell.angle_beta   90.00
_cell.angle_gamma   90.00
#
_symmetry.space_group_name_H-M   'P 1'
#
loop_
_entity.id
_entity.type
_entity.pdbx_description
1 polymer ?
#
loop_
_entity_poly.entity_id
_entity_poly.type
_entity_poly.pdbx_seq_one_letter_code
_entity_poly.pdbx_strand_id
1 'polypeptide(L)'
;MKTKLKTSMALLASAFLWVSCAGGGGTPPSAMDPVDYVNPYMGNISHLLVPTFPTVHLPNSMLRVYPERADFTGDRLGGLPIIVTNHRERSAFNLCPYQGDESGLRPVIAYSYDREKILPYRYQVYLDNGEIDVDFAPSHQSAVYSLTFEKEGPAYLVFNSRNGQLQVNGNAVSGYQYIDKKTKVFLYAETNQKPVKAGVLSNGSVKYDETSVEGTNAAIALSFGEDVKKLGVRYGISFISEEQAKKNLEREIAAYDVDVVAKIARNDWNDALGKIQVQGGTKDEKTVFYTSLYRCYERPINLSEDGHYYSAFDGKIHEDGGRRFYTDDWIWDTYRATHPLRVLIDNERENDIINSYPVSYTHLTLPTNS
;
A
#
# COMPACT_ATOMS: atom_id res chain seq x y z
N MET A 1 51.40 63.57 39.46
CA MET A 1 51.35 63.76 37.99
C MET A 1 51.34 62.34 37.35
N LYS A 2 50.23 61.96 36.82
CA LYS A 2 50.04 60.58 36.26
C LYS A 2 49.97 60.66 34.75
N THR A 3 50.96 60.08 34.09
CA THR A 3 51.05 60.02 32.65
C THR A 3 50.44 58.66 32.19
N LYS A 4 49.42 58.68 31.40
CA LYS A 4 48.79 57.51 30.82
C LYS A 4 49.50 57.08 29.52
N LEU A 5 49.97 55.85 29.51
CA LEU A 5 50.54 55.19 28.34
C LEU A 5 49.39 54.54 27.56
N LYS A 6 49.20 54.92 26.28
CA LYS A 6 48.27 54.29 25.36
C LYS A 6 49.02 53.26 24.52
N THR A 7 48.66 52.00 24.68
CA THR A 7 49.16 50.88 23.84
C THR A 7 48.22 50.71 22.67
N SER A 8 48.71 50.98 21.46
CA SER A 8 48.00 50.68 20.21
C SER A 8 48.31 49.25 19.80
N MET A 9 47.29 48.41 19.70
CA MET A 9 47.39 47.05 19.18
C MET A 9 47.08 47.09 17.68
N ALA A 10 48.07 46.82 16.85
CA ALA A 10 47.92 46.68 15.42
C ALA A 10 47.41 45.27 15.07
N LEU A 11 46.21 45.16 14.47
CA LEU A 11 45.71 43.92 13.89
C LEU A 11 46.36 43.74 12.52
N LEU A 12 47.15 42.71 12.33
CA LEU A 12 47.56 42.21 11.03
C LEU A 12 46.40 41.36 10.47
N ALA A 13 45.74 41.90 9.44
CA ALA A 13 44.79 41.15 8.62
C ALA A 13 45.56 40.40 7.51
N SER A 14 45.73 39.09 7.63
CA SER A 14 46.25 38.24 6.59
C SER A 14 45.11 37.93 5.58
N ALA A 15 45.16 38.56 4.42
CA ALA A 15 44.30 38.28 3.29
C ALA A 15 44.74 36.95 2.65
N PHE A 16 43.94 35.87 2.82
CA PHE A 16 44.06 34.68 2.00
C PHE A 16 43.37 34.93 0.66
N LEU A 17 44.16 35.06 -0.41
CA LEU A 17 43.68 35.03 -1.77
C LEU A 17 43.28 33.59 -2.13
N TRP A 18 41.96 33.34 -2.20
CA TRP A 18 41.42 32.19 -2.85
C TRP A 18 41.43 32.39 -4.36
N VAL A 19 42.34 31.69 -5.04
CA VAL A 19 42.28 31.54 -6.51
C VAL A 19 41.12 30.60 -6.82
N SER A 20 39.98 31.18 -7.22
CA SER A 20 38.85 30.45 -7.78
C SER A 20 39.19 30.02 -9.19
N CYS A 21 39.49 28.76 -9.42
CA CYS A 21 39.44 28.17 -10.76
C CYS A 21 37.96 28.06 -11.14
N ALA A 22 37.52 28.93 -12.04
CA ALA A 22 36.21 28.82 -12.69
C ALA A 22 36.20 27.60 -13.62
N GLY A 23 35.87 26.45 -13.08
CA GLY A 23 35.43 25.27 -13.80
C GLY A 23 33.90 25.24 -13.82
N GLY A 24 33.30 24.99 -14.97
CA GLY A 24 31.89 25.13 -15.32
C GLY A 24 30.90 24.71 -14.22
N GLY A 25 30.06 25.64 -13.83
CA GLY A 25 29.02 25.45 -12.80
C GLY A 25 27.88 24.57 -13.32
N GLY A 26 28.07 23.25 -13.28
CA GLY A 26 26.96 22.33 -13.18
C GLY A 26 26.52 22.33 -11.73
N THR A 27 25.28 22.73 -11.45
CA THR A 27 24.62 22.46 -10.17
C THR A 27 24.84 20.99 -9.86
N PRO A 28 25.38 20.62 -8.67
CA PRO A 28 25.46 19.20 -8.31
C PRO A 28 24.06 18.60 -8.46
N PRO A 29 23.92 17.39 -9.05
CA PRO A 29 22.64 16.75 -9.16
C PRO A 29 22.03 16.72 -7.75
N SER A 30 20.78 17.18 -7.63
CA SER A 30 20.05 17.16 -6.37
C SER A 30 20.18 15.74 -5.80
N ALA A 31 20.62 15.61 -4.56
CA ALA A 31 20.75 14.31 -3.92
C ALA A 31 19.39 13.62 -4.04
N MET A 32 19.37 12.36 -4.55
CA MET A 32 18.17 11.55 -4.61
C MET A 32 17.67 11.33 -3.17
N ASP A 33 16.35 11.41 -2.99
CA ASP A 33 15.76 11.08 -1.70
C ASP A 33 15.91 9.57 -1.38
N PRO A 34 15.93 9.18 -0.11
CA PRO A 34 16.06 7.77 0.30
C PRO A 34 15.12 6.80 -0.42
N VAL A 35 13.87 7.19 -0.63
CA VAL A 35 12.86 6.36 -1.30
C VAL A 35 13.17 6.12 -2.78
N ASP A 36 13.90 7.00 -3.44
CA ASP A 36 14.25 6.87 -4.86
C ASP A 36 15.34 5.80 -5.11
N TYR A 37 16.01 5.35 -4.06
CA TYR A 37 16.93 4.20 -4.12
C TYR A 37 16.21 2.86 -3.94
N VAL A 38 14.97 2.83 -3.44
CA VAL A 38 14.25 1.58 -3.20
C VAL A 38 13.87 0.90 -4.50
N ASN A 39 14.23 -0.37 -4.62
CA ASN A 39 13.87 -1.23 -5.74
C ASN A 39 13.00 -2.41 -5.24
N PRO A 40 11.66 -2.33 -5.33
CA PRO A 40 10.77 -3.41 -4.88
C PRO A 40 10.95 -4.72 -5.64
N TYR A 41 11.58 -4.71 -6.84
CA TYR A 41 11.83 -5.93 -7.62
C TYR A 41 13.01 -6.76 -7.08
N MET A 42 13.84 -6.22 -6.19
CA MET A 42 14.96 -6.98 -5.63
C MET A 42 14.48 -8.20 -4.85
N GLY A 43 14.99 -9.38 -5.24
CA GLY A 43 14.65 -10.66 -4.63
C GLY A 43 13.37 -11.30 -5.14
N ASN A 44 12.69 -10.75 -6.15
CA ASN A 44 11.45 -11.31 -6.69
C ASN A 44 11.66 -12.64 -7.42
N ILE A 45 12.85 -12.91 -7.89
CA ILE A 45 13.24 -14.18 -8.55
C ILE A 45 14.32 -14.83 -7.69
N SER A 46 14.08 -16.06 -7.25
CA SER A 46 15.03 -16.82 -6.43
C SER A 46 14.94 -18.30 -6.75
N HIS A 47 16.11 -18.94 -6.91
CA HIS A 47 16.22 -20.38 -7.12
C HIS A 47 16.43 -21.15 -5.82
N LEU A 48 16.97 -20.50 -4.78
CA LEU A 48 17.38 -21.15 -3.54
C LEU A 48 16.53 -20.76 -2.35
N LEU A 49 16.04 -19.53 -2.35
CA LEU A 49 15.26 -18.97 -1.26
C LEU A 49 13.87 -18.59 -1.74
N VAL A 50 13.01 -18.36 -0.79
CA VAL A 50 11.70 -17.80 -1.06
C VAL A 50 11.83 -16.41 -1.68
N PRO A 51 11.26 -16.17 -2.86
CA PRO A 51 11.28 -14.84 -3.46
C PRO A 51 10.50 -13.83 -2.60
N THR A 52 10.96 -12.59 -2.60
CA THR A 52 10.21 -11.46 -2.05
C THR A 52 9.18 -10.97 -3.06
N PHE A 53 8.11 -10.34 -2.59
CA PHE A 53 7.11 -9.75 -3.46
C PHE A 53 7.37 -8.25 -3.68
N PRO A 54 7.08 -7.70 -4.88
CA PRO A 54 7.19 -6.27 -5.16
C PRO A 54 6.01 -5.53 -4.56
N THR A 55 6.01 -5.38 -3.23
CA THR A 55 4.90 -4.78 -2.47
C THR A 55 4.84 -3.26 -2.65
N VAL A 56 3.62 -2.73 -2.62
CA VAL A 56 3.29 -1.31 -2.56
C VAL A 56 2.51 -1.09 -1.27
N HIS A 57 3.06 -0.32 -0.36
CA HIS A 57 2.50 -0.11 0.98
C HIS A 57 3.14 1.11 1.65
N LEU A 58 2.63 1.54 2.79
CA LEU A 58 3.30 2.50 3.67
C LEU A 58 4.02 1.79 4.82
N PRO A 59 4.91 2.48 5.56
CA PRO A 59 5.63 1.87 6.67
C PRO A 59 4.70 1.21 7.68
N ASN A 60 4.76 -0.12 7.80
CA ASN A 60 3.94 -0.94 8.69
C ASN A 60 2.42 -0.77 8.50
N SER A 61 1.97 -0.37 7.31
CA SER A 61 0.55 -0.15 7.04
C SER A 61 -0.27 -1.44 7.04
N MET A 62 -1.55 -1.32 7.38
CA MET A 62 -2.52 -2.40 7.23
C MET A 62 -2.71 -2.77 5.76
N LEU A 63 -2.85 -1.76 4.90
CA LEU A 63 -3.00 -1.96 3.47
C LEU A 63 -1.64 -2.18 2.81
N ARG A 64 -1.50 -3.29 2.12
CA ARG A 64 -0.40 -3.59 1.21
C ARG A 64 -0.93 -4.35 0.02
N VAL A 65 -0.36 -4.13 -1.14
CA VAL A 65 -0.71 -4.82 -2.37
C VAL A 65 0.54 -5.23 -3.13
N TYR A 66 0.41 -6.20 -3.99
CA TYR A 66 1.32 -6.49 -5.10
C TYR A 66 0.53 -7.04 -6.28
N PRO A 67 1.03 -6.90 -7.51
CA PRO A 67 0.36 -7.44 -8.68
C PRO A 67 0.17 -8.95 -8.58
N GLU A 68 -1.09 -9.42 -8.73
CA GLU A 68 -1.41 -10.84 -8.60
C GLU A 68 -1.07 -11.59 -9.90
N ARG A 69 -0.10 -12.48 -9.83
CA ARG A 69 0.34 -13.32 -10.94
C ARG A 69 0.81 -14.69 -10.44
N ALA A 70 0.95 -15.67 -11.35
CA ALA A 70 1.34 -17.04 -11.00
C ALA A 70 2.75 -17.08 -10.36
N ASP A 71 3.66 -16.30 -10.92
CA ASP A 71 4.98 -16.02 -10.39
C ASP A 71 5.47 -14.66 -10.90
N PHE A 72 6.67 -14.22 -10.49
CA PHE A 72 7.20 -12.91 -10.88
C PHE A 72 7.88 -12.88 -12.26
N THR A 73 7.81 -13.96 -13.02
CA THR A 73 8.16 -14.05 -14.43
C THR A 73 6.93 -14.18 -15.33
N GLY A 74 5.73 -14.33 -14.74
CA GLY A 74 4.47 -14.48 -15.47
C GLY A 74 4.06 -13.22 -16.24
N ASP A 75 3.47 -13.41 -17.39
CA ASP A 75 3.00 -12.38 -18.32
C ASP A 75 1.50 -12.04 -18.15
N ARG A 76 0.87 -12.55 -17.08
CA ARG A 76 -0.56 -12.37 -16.80
C ARG A 76 -0.79 -11.87 -15.39
N LEU A 77 -1.68 -10.88 -15.27
CA LEU A 77 -2.22 -10.39 -14.00
C LEU A 77 -3.64 -10.88 -13.80
N GLY A 78 -3.97 -11.35 -12.59
CA GLY A 78 -5.31 -11.82 -12.21
C GLY A 78 -6.14 -10.73 -11.56
N GLY A 79 -6.57 -9.73 -12.32
CA GLY A 79 -7.22 -8.53 -11.76
C GLY A 79 -6.26 -7.55 -11.11
N LEU A 80 -6.80 -6.44 -10.60
CA LEU A 80 -6.05 -5.46 -9.80
C LEU A 80 -6.23 -5.78 -8.31
N PRO A 81 -5.16 -5.75 -7.50
CA PRO A 81 -5.23 -6.13 -6.09
C PRO A 81 -5.90 -5.05 -5.25
N ILE A 82 -6.67 -5.47 -4.24
CA ILE A 82 -7.26 -4.56 -3.23
C ILE A 82 -6.46 -4.62 -1.92
N ILE A 83 -6.22 -5.80 -1.39
CA ILE A 83 -5.36 -6.01 -0.21
C ILE A 83 -4.78 -7.41 -0.20
N VAL A 84 -3.52 -7.54 0.14
CA VAL A 84 -2.88 -8.80 0.45
C VAL A 84 -2.71 -8.93 1.96
N THR A 85 -3.37 -9.91 2.54
CA THR A 85 -3.45 -10.08 3.99
C THR A 85 -2.39 -11.00 4.56
N ASN A 86 -1.77 -11.85 3.74
CA ASN A 86 -0.75 -12.79 4.14
C ASN A 86 0.38 -12.90 3.10
N HIS A 87 1.49 -13.47 3.51
CA HIS A 87 2.64 -13.73 2.67
C HIS A 87 2.30 -14.76 1.59
N ARG A 88 2.59 -14.43 0.32
CA ARG A 88 2.35 -15.26 -0.87
C ARG A 88 0.89 -15.60 -1.15
N GLU A 89 -0.04 -14.89 -0.55
CA GLU A 89 -1.45 -15.09 -0.84
C GLU A 89 -1.91 -14.16 -1.96
N ARG A 90 -3.03 -14.55 -2.52
CA ARG A 90 -3.74 -13.73 -3.48
C ARG A 90 -4.40 -12.57 -2.76
N SER A 91 -4.70 -11.50 -3.52
CA SER A 91 -5.50 -10.39 -3.01
C SER A 91 -6.82 -10.89 -2.43
N ALA A 92 -7.22 -10.30 -1.28
CA ALA A 92 -8.54 -10.51 -0.70
C ALA A 92 -9.51 -9.66 -1.48
N PHE A 93 -10.02 -9.60 -2.37
CA PHE A 93 -10.79 -8.88 -3.37
C PHE A 93 -9.92 -8.58 -4.59
N ASN A 94 -10.59 -8.49 -5.72
CA ASN A 94 -10.01 -8.00 -6.95
C ASN A 94 -10.91 -6.92 -7.55
N LEU A 95 -10.27 -5.96 -8.23
CA LEU A 95 -10.90 -5.00 -9.11
C LEU A 95 -10.54 -5.35 -10.56
N CYS A 96 -11.53 -5.54 -11.41
CA CYS A 96 -11.31 -5.86 -12.82
C CYS A 96 -11.95 -4.78 -13.70
N PRO A 97 -11.18 -3.79 -14.20
CA PRO A 97 -11.67 -2.85 -15.20
C PRO A 97 -11.81 -3.53 -16.56
N TYR A 98 -12.90 -3.24 -17.28
CA TYR A 98 -13.16 -3.83 -18.57
C TYR A 98 -13.83 -2.80 -19.51
N GLN A 99 -13.49 -2.84 -20.79
CA GLN A 99 -14.17 -2.05 -21.82
C GLN A 99 -14.52 -2.94 -23.00
N GLY A 100 -15.79 -2.95 -23.41
CA GLY A 100 -16.31 -3.75 -24.51
C GLY A 100 -17.67 -4.39 -24.21
N ASP A 101 -18.00 -5.45 -24.92
CA ASP A 101 -19.28 -6.16 -24.78
C ASP A 101 -19.43 -6.85 -23.42
N GLU A 102 -20.63 -6.77 -22.82
CA GLU A 102 -20.93 -7.32 -21.49
C GLU A 102 -20.64 -8.83 -21.39
N SER A 103 -20.75 -9.58 -22.49
CA SER A 103 -20.44 -11.02 -22.50
C SER A 103 -18.98 -11.35 -22.17
N GLY A 104 -18.08 -10.35 -22.25
CA GLY A 104 -16.68 -10.45 -21.85
C GLY A 104 -16.43 -10.36 -20.35
N LEU A 105 -17.42 -9.97 -19.55
CA LEU A 105 -17.25 -9.83 -18.10
C LEU A 105 -17.00 -11.18 -17.41
N ARG A 106 -16.08 -11.18 -16.49
CA ARG A 106 -15.74 -12.33 -15.62
C ARG A 106 -15.49 -11.83 -14.19
N PRO A 107 -15.74 -12.66 -13.16
CA PRO A 107 -15.42 -12.30 -11.77
C PRO A 107 -13.96 -11.90 -11.58
N VAL A 108 -13.04 -12.59 -12.26
CA VAL A 108 -11.63 -12.23 -12.34
C VAL A 108 -11.20 -12.27 -13.82
N ILE A 109 -10.64 -11.19 -14.31
CA ILE A 109 -10.13 -11.05 -15.67
C ILE A 109 -8.61 -11.20 -15.63
N ALA A 110 -8.07 -12.05 -16.53
CA ALA A 110 -6.63 -12.17 -16.71
C ALA A 110 -6.16 -11.19 -17.78
N TYR A 111 -5.21 -10.33 -17.41
CA TYR A 111 -4.64 -9.32 -18.32
C TYR A 111 -3.22 -9.69 -18.74
N SER A 112 -2.91 -9.54 -20.03
CA SER A 112 -1.54 -9.26 -20.44
C SER A 112 -1.21 -7.80 -20.07
N TYR A 113 0.05 -7.51 -19.83
CA TYR A 113 0.43 -6.19 -19.33
C TYR A 113 1.79 -5.74 -19.88
N ASP A 114 1.97 -4.44 -19.93
CA ASP A 114 3.23 -3.76 -20.28
C ASP A 114 3.43 -2.53 -19.41
N ARG A 115 4.58 -1.87 -19.55
CA ARG A 115 4.95 -0.61 -18.87
C ARG A 115 4.78 -0.66 -17.35
N GLU A 116 4.89 -1.85 -16.74
CA GLU A 116 4.75 -2.01 -15.29
C GLU A 116 5.84 -1.24 -14.55
N LYS A 117 5.42 -0.44 -13.57
CA LYS A 117 6.31 0.28 -12.67
C LYS A 117 5.79 0.16 -11.24
N ILE A 118 6.60 -0.45 -10.38
CA ILE A 118 6.32 -0.61 -8.96
C ILE A 118 7.29 0.24 -8.15
N LEU A 119 6.75 1.18 -7.40
CA LEU A 119 7.45 1.98 -6.39
C LEU A 119 6.86 1.68 -5.01
N PRO A 120 7.53 1.94 -3.91
CA PRO A 120 6.98 1.72 -2.57
C PRO A 120 5.60 2.35 -2.34
N TYR A 121 5.33 3.45 -3.02
CA TYR A 121 4.19 4.33 -2.82
C TYR A 121 3.29 4.49 -4.07
N ARG A 122 3.56 3.78 -5.18
CA ARG A 122 2.80 3.89 -6.44
C ARG A 122 2.94 2.63 -7.27
N TYR A 123 1.86 2.21 -7.91
CA TYR A 123 1.85 1.14 -8.91
C TYR A 123 1.24 1.65 -10.20
N GLN A 124 1.93 1.44 -11.31
CA GLN A 124 1.48 1.81 -12.65
C GLN A 124 1.63 0.60 -13.58
N VAL A 125 0.64 0.38 -14.43
CA VAL A 125 0.67 -0.71 -15.42
C VAL A 125 -0.29 -0.41 -16.56
N TYR A 126 0.08 -0.85 -17.75
CA TYR A 126 -0.83 -0.89 -18.88
C TYR A 126 -1.36 -2.31 -19.09
N LEU A 127 -2.67 -2.47 -19.12
CA LEU A 127 -3.35 -3.75 -19.36
C LEU A 127 -3.60 -3.90 -20.86
N ASP A 128 -2.70 -4.62 -21.57
CA ASP A 128 -2.66 -4.67 -23.03
C ASP A 128 -3.96 -5.17 -23.68
N ASN A 129 -4.48 -6.32 -23.21
CA ASN A 129 -5.72 -6.87 -23.78
C ASN A 129 -6.95 -6.05 -23.41
N GLY A 130 -6.87 -5.20 -22.40
CA GLY A 130 -7.90 -4.25 -22.00
C GLY A 130 -7.76 -2.88 -22.65
N GLU A 131 -6.53 -2.50 -23.08
CA GLU A 131 -6.12 -1.14 -23.46
C GLU A 131 -6.48 -0.13 -22.36
N ILE A 132 -6.03 -0.43 -21.12
CA ILE A 132 -6.35 0.35 -19.93
C ILE A 132 -5.07 0.75 -19.21
N ASP A 133 -4.84 2.05 -19.08
CA ASP A 133 -3.80 2.57 -18.18
C ASP A 133 -4.31 2.55 -16.74
N VAL A 134 -3.50 2.01 -15.85
CA VAL A 134 -3.79 1.89 -14.42
C VAL A 134 -2.75 2.66 -13.63
N ASP A 135 -3.21 3.49 -12.73
CA ASP A 135 -2.38 4.20 -11.76
C ASP A 135 -2.97 4.03 -10.36
N PHE A 136 -2.13 3.73 -9.38
CA PHE A 136 -2.52 3.38 -8.01
C PHE A 136 -1.61 4.02 -6.98
N ALA A 137 -2.19 4.52 -5.89
CA ALA A 137 -1.44 4.95 -4.72
C ALA A 137 -2.12 4.50 -3.41
N PRO A 138 -1.34 3.96 -2.44
CA PRO A 138 -1.84 3.53 -1.15
C PRO A 138 -1.78 4.64 -0.10
N SER A 139 -2.63 4.49 0.92
CA SER A 139 -2.49 5.07 2.25
C SER A 139 -2.37 3.95 3.29
N HIS A 140 -2.56 4.23 4.60
CA HIS A 140 -2.39 3.21 5.65
C HIS A 140 -3.49 2.15 5.65
N GLN A 141 -4.75 2.55 5.40
CA GLN A 141 -5.93 1.70 5.42
C GLN A 141 -6.82 1.90 4.18
N SER A 142 -6.34 2.68 3.22
CA SER A 142 -7.11 3.10 2.05
C SER A 142 -6.21 3.20 0.83
N ALA A 143 -6.81 3.25 -0.35
CA ALA A 143 -6.07 3.50 -1.59
C ALA A 143 -6.95 4.11 -2.67
N VAL A 144 -6.30 4.58 -3.73
CA VAL A 144 -6.96 5.15 -4.90
C VAL A 144 -6.41 4.56 -6.19
N TYR A 145 -7.29 4.20 -7.12
CA TYR A 145 -7.00 3.87 -8.49
C TYR A 145 -7.47 4.97 -9.44
N SER A 146 -6.69 5.24 -10.47
CA SER A 146 -7.10 5.98 -11.67
C SER A 146 -6.99 5.04 -12.87
N LEU A 147 -8.06 4.89 -13.61
CA LEU A 147 -8.19 3.98 -14.75
C LEU A 147 -8.51 4.81 -15.99
N THR A 148 -7.70 4.69 -17.04
CA THR A 148 -7.93 5.35 -18.33
C THR A 148 -8.21 4.29 -19.39
N PHE A 149 -9.37 4.38 -20.04
CA PHE A 149 -9.85 3.44 -21.04
C PHE A 149 -9.57 3.99 -22.44
N GLU A 150 -8.89 3.23 -23.27
CA GLU A 150 -8.50 3.65 -24.62
C GLU A 150 -9.38 3.06 -25.70
N LYS A 151 -10.05 1.92 -25.45
CA LYS A 151 -11.01 1.31 -26.38
C LYS A 151 -12.28 2.14 -26.53
N GLU A 152 -13.05 1.76 -27.52
CA GLU A 152 -14.45 2.16 -27.66
C GLU A 152 -15.38 1.14 -26.99
N GLY A 153 -16.61 1.57 -26.68
CA GLY A 153 -17.63 0.75 -26.04
C GLY A 153 -17.76 1.00 -24.54
N PRO A 154 -18.76 0.36 -23.92
CA PRO A 154 -19.10 0.59 -22.54
C PRO A 154 -17.98 0.17 -21.60
N ALA A 155 -17.71 1.02 -20.59
CA ALA A 155 -16.75 0.75 -19.54
C ALA A 155 -17.43 0.07 -18.35
N TYR A 156 -16.74 -0.89 -17.76
CA TYR A 156 -17.20 -1.65 -16.59
C TYR A 156 -16.12 -1.74 -15.52
N LEU A 157 -16.56 -1.87 -14.27
CA LEU A 157 -15.73 -2.30 -13.16
C LEU A 157 -16.38 -3.53 -12.52
N VAL A 158 -15.61 -4.60 -12.35
CA VAL A 158 -16.05 -5.78 -11.62
C VAL A 158 -15.27 -5.87 -10.31
N PHE A 159 -16.00 -5.87 -9.19
CA PHE A 159 -15.47 -6.20 -7.88
C PHE A 159 -15.74 -7.66 -7.59
N ASN A 160 -14.74 -8.38 -7.12
CA ASN A 160 -14.85 -9.79 -6.78
C ASN A 160 -14.40 -10.07 -5.35
N SER A 161 -15.17 -10.89 -4.64
CA SER A 161 -14.77 -11.53 -3.38
C SER A 161 -14.74 -13.05 -3.60
N ARG A 162 -13.62 -13.70 -3.30
CA ARG A 162 -13.49 -15.14 -3.53
C ARG A 162 -14.34 -15.99 -2.61
N ASN A 163 -14.59 -15.52 -1.40
CA ASN A 163 -15.39 -16.20 -0.39
C ASN A 163 -15.93 -15.17 0.61
N GLY A 164 -17.08 -14.62 0.32
CA GLY A 164 -17.68 -13.57 1.15
C GLY A 164 -18.92 -12.98 0.53
N GLN A 165 -19.15 -11.72 0.81
CA GLN A 165 -20.32 -10.96 0.34
C GLN A 165 -19.86 -9.66 -0.31
N LEU A 166 -20.55 -9.27 -1.36
CA LEU A 166 -20.49 -7.94 -1.96
C LEU A 166 -21.89 -7.39 -2.15
N GLN A 167 -22.04 -6.09 -1.99
CA GLN A 167 -23.26 -5.35 -2.28
C GLN A 167 -22.93 -4.02 -2.95
N VAL A 168 -23.89 -3.51 -3.75
CA VAL A 168 -23.78 -2.22 -4.43
C VAL A 168 -24.91 -1.30 -3.99
N ASN A 169 -24.56 -0.03 -3.71
CA ASN A 169 -25.49 1.04 -3.43
C ASN A 169 -25.02 2.33 -4.12
N GLY A 170 -25.73 2.74 -5.16
CA GLY A 170 -25.36 3.89 -5.97
C GLY A 170 -24.01 3.70 -6.67
N ASN A 171 -23.01 4.49 -6.29
CA ASN A 171 -21.64 4.39 -6.79
C ASN A 171 -20.67 3.68 -5.80
N ALA A 172 -21.21 3.13 -4.72
CA ALA A 172 -20.43 2.43 -3.70
C ALA A 172 -20.61 0.92 -3.82
N VAL A 173 -19.52 0.18 -3.62
CA VAL A 173 -19.48 -1.27 -3.43
C VAL A 173 -18.89 -1.55 -2.07
N SER A 174 -19.58 -2.36 -1.26
CA SER A 174 -19.07 -2.78 0.04
C SER A 174 -19.27 -4.28 0.25
N GLY A 175 -18.65 -4.82 1.29
CA GLY A 175 -18.79 -6.21 1.67
C GLY A 175 -17.58 -6.75 2.42
N TYR A 176 -17.48 -8.05 2.48
CA TYR A 176 -16.39 -8.72 3.17
C TYR A 176 -15.88 -9.95 2.41
N GLN A 177 -14.67 -10.34 2.75
CA GLN A 177 -14.09 -11.63 2.38
C GLN A 177 -13.53 -12.33 3.60
N TYR A 178 -13.78 -13.64 3.72
CA TYR A 178 -13.08 -14.48 4.68
C TYR A 178 -11.64 -14.72 4.22
N ILE A 179 -10.68 -14.43 5.10
CA ILE A 179 -9.26 -14.73 4.88
C ILE A 179 -8.86 -16.05 5.54
N ASP A 180 -9.61 -16.46 6.53
CA ASP A 180 -9.58 -17.79 7.15
C ASP A 180 -11.00 -18.18 7.59
N LYS A 181 -11.14 -19.21 8.45
CA LYS A 181 -12.46 -19.71 8.92
C LYS A 181 -13.24 -18.69 9.75
N LYS A 182 -12.60 -17.69 10.34
CA LYS A 182 -13.19 -16.76 11.32
C LYS A 182 -12.96 -15.29 10.97
N THR A 183 -11.81 -14.96 10.41
CA THR A 183 -11.37 -13.59 10.18
C THR A 183 -11.92 -13.08 8.88
N LYS A 184 -12.55 -11.92 8.94
CA LYS A 184 -13.02 -11.18 7.77
C LYS A 184 -12.13 -9.98 7.53
N VAL A 185 -11.95 -9.63 6.28
CA VAL A 185 -11.55 -8.29 5.86
C VAL A 185 -12.73 -7.64 5.16
N PHE A 186 -13.03 -6.41 5.51
CA PHE A 186 -14.13 -5.61 4.98
C PHE A 186 -13.60 -4.61 3.96
N LEU A 187 -14.41 -4.35 2.96
CA LEU A 187 -14.15 -3.38 1.88
C LEU A 187 -15.29 -2.36 1.83
N TYR A 188 -14.93 -1.10 1.65
CA TYR A 188 -15.83 -0.06 1.18
C TYR A 188 -15.13 0.70 0.05
N ALA A 189 -15.71 0.71 -1.14
CA ALA A 189 -15.15 1.33 -2.34
C ALA A 189 -16.17 2.27 -2.97
N GLU A 190 -15.70 3.38 -3.54
CA GLU A 190 -16.52 4.35 -4.26
C GLU A 190 -15.90 4.69 -5.61
N THR A 191 -16.74 4.95 -6.59
CA THR A 191 -16.33 5.50 -7.88
C THR A 191 -16.64 6.99 -7.99
N ASN A 192 -15.81 7.75 -8.72
CA ASN A 192 -16.00 9.19 -8.93
C ASN A 192 -17.18 9.52 -9.87
N GLN A 193 -17.73 8.53 -10.53
CA GLN A 193 -18.91 8.64 -11.38
C GLN A 193 -19.93 7.61 -10.94
N LYS A 194 -21.21 7.97 -11.04
CA LYS A 194 -22.29 7.03 -10.78
C LYS A 194 -22.45 6.06 -11.96
N PRO A 195 -22.51 4.74 -11.73
CA PRO A 195 -22.78 3.80 -12.81
C PRO A 195 -24.19 4.00 -13.40
N VAL A 196 -24.33 3.76 -14.68
CA VAL A 196 -25.63 3.76 -15.38
C VAL A 196 -26.46 2.56 -14.90
N LYS A 197 -25.79 1.42 -14.70
CA LYS A 197 -26.36 0.18 -14.18
C LYS A 197 -25.37 -0.50 -13.26
N ALA A 198 -25.86 -1.22 -12.28
CA ALA A 198 -25.05 -2.06 -11.41
C ALA A 198 -25.84 -3.31 -11.01
N GLY A 199 -25.16 -4.43 -10.85
CA GLY A 199 -25.81 -5.68 -10.49
C GLY A 199 -24.85 -6.82 -10.21
N VAL A 200 -25.41 -7.98 -9.92
CA VAL A 200 -24.65 -9.20 -9.61
C VAL A 200 -24.17 -9.87 -10.90
N LEU A 201 -22.88 -10.09 -11.03
CA LEU A 201 -22.29 -10.87 -12.11
C LEU A 201 -22.33 -12.35 -11.76
N SER A 202 -23.13 -13.11 -12.49
CA SER A 202 -23.31 -14.55 -12.28
C SER A 202 -23.37 -15.28 -13.61
N ASN A 203 -22.63 -16.38 -13.74
CA ASN A 203 -22.64 -17.23 -14.95
C ASN A 203 -22.40 -16.47 -16.27
N GLY A 204 -21.57 -15.43 -16.24
CA GLY A 204 -21.20 -14.65 -17.42
C GLY A 204 -22.23 -13.60 -17.87
N SER A 205 -23.25 -13.33 -17.05
CA SER A 205 -24.23 -12.27 -17.27
C SER A 205 -24.45 -11.43 -16.02
N VAL A 206 -24.89 -10.18 -16.19
CA VAL A 206 -25.17 -9.26 -15.08
C VAL A 206 -26.67 -9.24 -14.80
N LYS A 207 -27.04 -9.52 -13.57
CA LYS A 207 -28.41 -9.42 -13.07
C LYS A 207 -28.59 -8.04 -12.40
N TYR A 208 -29.15 -7.12 -13.11
CA TYR A 208 -29.30 -5.72 -12.67
C TYR A 208 -30.42 -5.50 -11.63
N ASP A 209 -31.26 -6.49 -11.38
CA ASP A 209 -32.29 -6.53 -10.33
C ASP A 209 -31.75 -7.06 -8.98
N GLU A 210 -30.54 -7.62 -8.98
CA GLU A 210 -29.84 -8.11 -7.79
C GLU A 210 -28.72 -7.14 -7.41
N THR A 211 -28.72 -6.64 -6.17
CA THR A 211 -27.73 -5.68 -5.66
C THR A 211 -26.79 -6.24 -4.60
N SER A 212 -26.95 -7.49 -4.21
CA SER A 212 -26.12 -8.17 -3.22
C SER A 212 -25.93 -9.63 -3.60
N VAL A 213 -24.74 -10.15 -3.32
CA VAL A 213 -24.36 -11.54 -3.56
C VAL A 213 -23.43 -12.03 -2.47
N GLU A 214 -23.66 -13.25 -1.98
CA GLU A 214 -22.81 -13.93 -1.00
C GLU A 214 -22.43 -15.32 -1.54
N GLY A 215 -21.21 -15.75 -1.24
CA GLY A 215 -20.71 -17.07 -1.60
C GLY A 215 -19.31 -17.08 -2.21
N THR A 216 -19.01 -18.15 -2.92
CA THR A 216 -17.74 -18.31 -3.64
C THR A 216 -17.76 -17.51 -4.92
N ASN A 217 -16.71 -16.71 -5.16
CA ASN A 217 -16.60 -15.82 -6.32
C ASN A 217 -17.77 -14.83 -6.45
N ALA A 218 -18.26 -14.30 -5.32
CA ALA A 218 -19.21 -13.21 -5.30
C ALA A 218 -18.68 -12.02 -6.12
N ALA A 219 -19.46 -11.55 -7.10
CA ALA A 219 -19.02 -10.48 -7.99
C ALA A 219 -20.14 -9.47 -8.28
N ILE A 220 -19.78 -8.19 -8.23
CA ILE A 220 -20.64 -7.04 -8.61
C ILE A 220 -20.02 -6.37 -9.83
N ALA A 221 -20.82 -6.11 -10.83
CA ALA A 221 -20.46 -5.35 -12.02
C ALA A 221 -21.13 -3.97 -12.01
N LEU A 222 -20.33 -2.93 -12.23
CA LEU A 222 -20.77 -1.56 -12.44
C LEU A 222 -20.58 -1.21 -13.92
N SER A 223 -21.62 -0.75 -14.61
CA SER A 223 -21.58 -0.28 -16.00
C SER A 223 -21.65 1.24 -16.05
N PHE A 224 -20.73 1.88 -16.77
CA PHE A 224 -20.63 3.34 -16.86
C PHE A 224 -21.02 3.92 -18.22
N GLY A 225 -21.41 3.09 -19.19
CA GLY A 225 -21.76 3.52 -20.54
C GLY A 225 -20.53 3.70 -21.45
N GLU A 226 -20.79 4.22 -22.66
CA GLU A 226 -19.81 4.20 -23.77
C GLU A 226 -18.83 5.39 -23.78
N ASP A 227 -19.17 6.50 -23.12
CA ASP A 227 -18.39 7.74 -23.21
C ASP A 227 -17.32 7.91 -22.12
N VAL A 228 -17.19 6.92 -21.23
CA VAL A 228 -16.28 7.04 -20.10
C VAL A 228 -14.88 6.65 -20.51
N LYS A 229 -13.99 7.65 -20.52
CA LYS A 229 -12.55 7.46 -20.79
C LYS A 229 -11.70 7.38 -19.52
N LYS A 230 -12.20 7.88 -18.39
CA LYS A 230 -11.44 7.87 -17.13
C LYS A 230 -12.37 7.62 -15.94
N LEU A 231 -11.98 6.68 -15.08
CA LEU A 231 -12.63 6.40 -13.81
C LEU A 231 -11.65 6.48 -12.66
N GLY A 232 -12.09 7.10 -11.55
CA GLY A 232 -11.42 7.03 -10.26
C GLY A 232 -12.14 6.05 -9.34
N VAL A 233 -11.39 5.22 -8.65
CA VAL A 233 -11.89 4.34 -7.59
C VAL A 233 -11.08 4.62 -6.34
N ARG A 234 -11.74 4.96 -5.24
CA ARG A 234 -11.09 5.03 -3.93
C ARG A 234 -11.74 4.01 -3.00
N TYR A 235 -10.96 3.43 -2.11
CA TYR A 235 -11.47 2.42 -1.21
C TYR A 235 -10.74 2.40 0.13
N GLY A 236 -11.45 1.97 1.15
CA GLY A 236 -10.93 1.66 2.47
C GLY A 236 -11.14 0.20 2.82
N ILE A 237 -10.27 -0.30 3.67
CA ILE A 237 -10.34 -1.65 4.23
C ILE A 237 -10.44 -1.58 5.75
N SER A 238 -10.96 -2.63 6.36
CA SER A 238 -11.04 -2.79 7.81
C SER A 238 -11.06 -4.26 8.20
N PHE A 239 -10.58 -4.57 9.41
CA PHE A 239 -10.81 -5.87 10.05
C PHE A 239 -11.96 -5.82 11.06
N ILE A 240 -12.59 -4.65 11.24
CA ILE A 240 -13.67 -4.43 12.21
C ILE A 240 -15.04 -4.50 11.55
N SER A 241 -15.31 -3.65 10.53
CA SER A 241 -16.61 -3.60 9.84
C SER A 241 -16.56 -2.83 8.51
N GLU A 242 -17.64 -2.91 7.72
CA GLU A 242 -17.81 -2.10 6.51
C GLU A 242 -17.87 -0.59 6.83
N GLU A 243 -18.54 -0.23 7.92
CA GLU A 243 -18.62 1.16 8.39
C GLU A 243 -17.25 1.70 8.79
N GLN A 244 -16.40 0.86 9.40
CA GLN A 244 -15.04 1.25 9.73
C GLN A 244 -14.18 1.37 8.46
N ALA A 245 -14.34 0.49 7.49
CA ALA A 245 -13.67 0.61 6.18
C ALA A 245 -14.02 1.95 5.50
N LYS A 246 -15.29 2.36 5.56
CA LYS A 246 -15.74 3.66 5.08
C LYS A 246 -15.10 4.83 5.83
N LYS A 247 -15.07 4.79 7.16
CA LYS A 247 -14.41 5.83 7.98
C LYS A 247 -12.92 5.93 7.68
N ASN A 248 -12.24 4.79 7.49
CA ASN A 248 -10.83 4.76 7.11
C ASN A 248 -10.60 5.46 5.77
N LEU A 249 -11.46 5.18 4.78
CA LEU A 249 -11.42 5.86 3.48
C LEU A 249 -11.64 7.38 3.61
N GLU A 250 -12.70 7.80 4.29
CA GLU A 250 -13.08 9.21 4.44
C GLU A 250 -11.99 10.00 5.18
N ARG A 251 -11.32 9.39 6.15
CA ARG A 251 -10.22 9.99 6.91
C ARG A 251 -8.96 10.18 6.06
N GLU A 252 -8.61 9.20 5.22
CA GLU A 252 -7.30 9.15 4.57
C GLU A 252 -7.31 9.72 3.14
N ILE A 253 -8.38 9.54 2.39
CA ILE A 253 -8.44 9.91 0.97
C ILE A 253 -9.71 10.73 0.67
N ALA A 254 -9.55 12.03 0.62
CA ALA A 254 -10.66 12.95 0.35
C ALA A 254 -11.06 13.03 -1.13
N ALA A 255 -10.14 12.77 -2.06
CA ALA A 255 -10.34 12.96 -3.50
C ALA A 255 -9.76 11.79 -4.31
N TYR A 256 -10.19 11.70 -5.59
CA TYR A 256 -9.72 10.68 -6.54
C TYR A 256 -8.43 11.11 -7.26
N ASP A 257 -7.48 11.68 -6.51
CA ASP A 257 -6.22 12.19 -7.04
C ASP A 257 -5.05 11.29 -6.61
N VAL A 258 -4.60 10.44 -7.52
CA VAL A 258 -3.49 9.51 -7.30
C VAL A 258 -2.19 10.25 -7.02
N ASP A 259 -1.94 11.39 -7.69
CA ASP A 259 -0.69 12.13 -7.52
C ASP A 259 -0.57 12.74 -6.12
N VAL A 260 -1.68 13.24 -5.57
CA VAL A 260 -1.73 13.76 -4.19
C VAL A 260 -1.45 12.64 -3.20
N VAL A 261 -2.13 11.49 -3.33
CA VAL A 261 -1.94 10.35 -2.42
C VAL A 261 -0.52 9.79 -2.54
N ALA A 262 -0.01 9.60 -3.76
CA ALA A 262 1.36 9.13 -3.99
C ALA A 262 2.42 10.07 -3.41
N LYS A 263 2.19 11.39 -3.48
CA LYS A 263 3.09 12.38 -2.89
C LYS A 263 3.13 12.28 -1.36
N ILE A 264 1.99 12.11 -0.71
CA ILE A 264 1.92 11.89 0.75
C ILE A 264 2.65 10.60 1.10
N ALA A 265 2.30 9.50 0.43
CA ALA A 265 2.92 8.19 0.63
C ALA A 265 4.45 8.20 0.41
N ARG A 266 4.93 8.97 -0.58
CA ARG A 266 6.35 9.17 -0.82
C ARG A 266 7.04 9.91 0.34
N ASN A 267 6.39 10.91 0.91
CA ASN A 267 6.91 11.63 2.07
C ASN A 267 7.00 10.73 3.31
N ASP A 268 5.97 9.92 3.59
CA ASP A 268 5.97 8.95 4.70
C ASP A 268 7.15 7.97 4.57
N TRP A 269 7.45 7.53 3.35
CA TRP A 269 8.62 6.70 3.09
C TRP A 269 9.94 7.44 3.30
N ASN A 270 10.05 8.69 2.85
CA ASN A 270 11.26 9.48 3.08
C ASN A 270 11.49 9.77 4.56
N ASP A 271 10.43 9.98 5.34
CA ASP A 271 10.53 10.16 6.79
C ASP A 271 11.00 8.87 7.48
N ALA A 272 10.49 7.71 7.06
CA ALA A 272 10.90 6.42 7.61
C ALA A 272 12.33 6.04 7.22
N LEU A 273 12.68 6.13 5.94
CA LEU A 273 13.99 5.73 5.42
C LEU A 273 15.08 6.77 5.74
N GLY A 274 14.71 8.05 5.83
CA GLY A 274 15.61 9.16 6.14
C GLY A 274 16.14 9.17 7.58
N LYS A 275 15.61 8.31 8.47
CA LYS A 275 16.16 8.06 9.80
C LYS A 275 17.61 7.57 9.76
N ILE A 276 18.03 6.96 8.65
CA ILE A 276 19.41 6.60 8.38
C ILE A 276 19.84 7.26 7.07
N GLN A 277 20.78 8.19 7.15
CA GLN A 277 21.33 8.88 5.99
C GLN A 277 22.69 8.28 5.62
N VAL A 278 22.79 7.69 4.42
CA VAL A 278 24.02 7.09 3.91
C VAL A 278 24.75 8.06 3.02
N GLN A 279 26.00 8.39 3.40
CA GLN A 279 26.92 9.18 2.60
C GLN A 279 28.00 8.30 1.95
N GLY A 280 28.44 8.66 0.76
CA GLY A 280 29.40 7.83 -0.02
C GLY A 280 28.74 6.60 -0.62
N GLY A 281 29.56 5.66 -1.07
CA GLY A 281 29.11 4.44 -1.77
C GLY A 281 28.57 4.68 -3.19
N THR A 282 28.39 3.61 -3.91
CA THR A 282 27.80 3.59 -5.25
C THR A 282 26.26 3.69 -5.18
N LYS A 283 25.62 3.94 -6.32
CA LYS A 283 24.15 3.90 -6.41
C LYS A 283 23.62 2.52 -6.04
N ASP A 284 24.28 1.45 -6.48
CA ASP A 284 23.82 0.09 -6.23
C ASP A 284 23.92 -0.28 -4.74
N GLU A 285 25.00 0.11 -4.05
CA GLU A 285 25.12 -0.07 -2.59
C GLU A 285 24.02 0.64 -1.84
N LYS A 286 23.68 1.87 -2.23
CA LYS A 286 22.55 2.61 -1.66
C LYS A 286 21.21 1.95 -1.98
N THR A 287 21.04 1.42 -3.19
CA THR A 287 19.82 0.68 -3.58
C THR A 287 19.66 -0.58 -2.71
N VAL A 288 20.71 -1.35 -2.50
CA VAL A 288 20.68 -2.51 -1.59
C VAL A 288 20.33 -2.08 -0.17
N PHE A 289 20.98 -1.03 0.35
CA PHE A 289 20.75 -0.55 1.70
C PHE A 289 19.32 -0.08 1.92
N TYR A 290 18.83 0.87 1.09
CA TYR A 290 17.49 1.43 1.28
C TYR A 290 16.37 0.43 0.93
N THR A 291 16.59 -0.50 0.01
CA THR A 291 15.63 -1.58 -0.25
C THR A 291 15.57 -2.55 0.94
N SER A 292 16.69 -2.87 1.57
CA SER A 292 16.72 -3.70 2.79
C SER A 292 16.01 -2.99 3.96
N LEU A 293 16.25 -1.68 4.13
CA LEU A 293 15.57 -0.90 5.16
C LEU A 293 14.06 -0.81 4.89
N TYR A 294 13.64 -0.60 3.62
CA TYR A 294 12.23 -0.66 3.22
C TYR A 294 11.58 -2.00 3.61
N ARG A 295 12.26 -3.13 3.39
CA ARG A 295 11.75 -4.46 3.79
C ARG A 295 11.55 -4.59 5.30
N CYS A 296 12.33 -3.91 6.13
CA CYS A 296 12.13 -3.89 7.57
C CYS A 296 10.82 -3.22 8.01
N TYR A 297 10.19 -2.41 7.17
CA TYR A 297 8.92 -1.74 7.43
C TYR A 297 7.71 -2.46 6.79
N GLU A 298 7.91 -3.58 6.10
CA GLU A 298 6.80 -4.36 5.52
C GLU A 298 5.99 -5.07 6.61
N ARG A 299 6.66 -5.45 7.71
CA ARG A 299 6.08 -6.17 8.86
C ARG A 299 6.72 -5.72 10.17
N PRO A 300 6.02 -5.90 11.31
CA PRO A 300 4.60 -6.24 11.46
C PRO A 300 3.69 -5.12 10.97
N ILE A 301 2.41 -5.42 10.78
CA ILE A 301 1.40 -4.45 10.32
C ILE A 301 0.61 -3.87 11.50
N ASN A 302 0.26 -2.59 11.40
CA ASN A 302 -0.59 -1.91 12.37
C ASN A 302 -2.06 -2.21 12.06
N LEU A 303 -2.78 -2.81 13.01
CA LEU A 303 -4.21 -3.11 12.90
C LEU A 303 -5.11 -2.15 13.68
N SER A 304 -4.57 -1.12 14.32
CA SER A 304 -5.40 -0.13 15.03
C SER A 304 -6.23 0.71 14.07
N GLU A 305 -7.53 0.82 14.35
CA GLU A 305 -8.54 1.54 13.61
C GLU A 305 -9.36 2.39 14.60
N ASP A 306 -9.14 3.70 14.64
CA ASP A 306 -9.84 4.66 15.50
C ASP A 306 -9.89 4.24 16.99
N GLY A 307 -8.75 3.78 17.53
CA GLY A 307 -8.62 3.38 18.93
C GLY A 307 -9.04 1.93 19.23
N HIS A 308 -9.34 1.14 18.20
CA HIS A 308 -9.74 -0.26 18.30
C HIS A 308 -8.93 -1.13 17.35
N TYR A 309 -8.94 -2.45 17.59
CA TYR A 309 -8.37 -3.43 16.67
C TYR A 309 -9.10 -4.76 16.80
N TYR A 310 -9.11 -5.53 15.72
CA TYR A 310 -9.61 -6.91 15.72
C TYR A 310 -8.48 -7.87 16.07
N SER A 311 -8.73 -8.80 17.00
CA SER A 311 -7.81 -9.88 17.34
C SER A 311 -8.28 -11.21 16.75
N ALA A 312 -7.48 -11.78 15.85
CA ALA A 312 -7.75 -13.11 15.31
C ALA A 312 -7.55 -14.24 16.34
N PHE A 313 -6.90 -13.98 17.47
CA PHE A 313 -6.67 -14.97 18.53
C PHE A 313 -7.97 -15.35 19.23
N ASP A 314 -8.80 -14.39 19.56
CA ASP A 314 -10.07 -14.61 20.25
C ASP A 314 -11.32 -14.24 19.42
N GLY A 315 -11.12 -13.65 18.23
CA GLY A 315 -12.18 -13.25 17.32
C GLY A 315 -12.98 -12.03 17.78
N LYS A 316 -12.38 -11.15 18.60
CA LYS A 316 -13.04 -9.98 19.17
C LYS A 316 -12.38 -8.68 18.78
N ILE A 317 -13.15 -7.60 18.95
CA ILE A 317 -12.67 -6.23 18.83
C ILE A 317 -12.28 -5.75 20.23
N HIS A 318 -11.10 -5.14 20.33
CA HIS A 318 -10.54 -4.59 21.57
C HIS A 318 -10.24 -3.10 21.41
N GLU A 319 -10.21 -2.39 22.53
CA GLU A 319 -9.65 -1.03 22.59
C GLU A 319 -8.11 -1.11 22.59
N ASP A 320 -7.44 -0.24 21.85
CA ASP A 320 -5.97 -0.21 21.80
C ASP A 320 -5.34 0.59 22.97
N GLY A 321 -6.15 1.26 23.77
CA GLY A 321 -5.70 2.01 24.95
C GLY A 321 -4.72 3.15 24.61
N GLY A 322 -4.76 3.66 23.37
CA GLY A 322 -3.88 4.71 22.85
C GLY A 322 -2.50 4.18 22.41
N ARG A 323 -2.34 2.84 22.31
CA ARG A 323 -1.16 2.18 21.76
C ARG A 323 -1.56 1.38 20.54
N ARG A 324 -0.85 1.58 19.44
CA ARG A 324 -1.12 0.84 18.20
C ARG A 324 -0.88 -0.66 18.40
N PHE A 325 -1.80 -1.46 17.92
CA PHE A 325 -1.70 -2.91 17.93
C PHE A 325 -1.09 -3.42 16.63
N TYR A 326 -0.01 -4.18 16.75
CA TYR A 326 0.73 -4.75 15.63
C TYR A 326 0.62 -6.28 15.61
N THR A 327 0.56 -6.84 14.41
CA THR A 327 0.51 -8.30 14.18
C THR A 327 1.26 -8.68 12.91
N ASP A 328 1.28 -9.98 12.57
CA ASP A 328 1.94 -10.52 11.37
C ASP A 328 3.47 -10.34 11.40
N ASP A 329 4.07 -10.62 12.57
CA ASP A 329 5.52 -10.66 12.70
C ASP A 329 6.03 -12.11 12.82
N TRP A 330 7.21 -12.31 12.27
CA TRP A 330 7.93 -13.58 12.38
C TRP A 330 9.08 -13.42 13.36
N ILE A 331 8.73 -13.36 14.64
CA ILE A 331 9.65 -13.04 15.73
C ILE A 331 10.90 -13.94 15.76
N TRP A 332 10.78 -15.18 15.32
CA TRP A 332 11.89 -16.13 15.23
C TRP A 332 12.97 -15.71 14.20
N ASP A 333 12.62 -14.80 13.28
CA ASP A 333 13.51 -14.18 12.31
C ASP A 333 13.92 -12.76 12.75
N THR A 334 12.93 -11.94 13.12
CA THR A 334 13.07 -10.50 13.29
C THR A 334 13.81 -10.12 14.58
N TYR A 335 13.81 -10.98 15.61
CA TYR A 335 14.43 -10.69 16.91
C TYR A 335 15.93 -10.45 16.84
N ARG A 336 16.62 -10.99 15.83
CA ARG A 336 18.10 -10.92 15.72
C ARG A 336 18.59 -9.56 15.28
N ALA A 337 17.88 -8.90 14.37
CA ALA A 337 18.35 -7.67 13.74
C ALA A 337 17.27 -6.60 13.60
N THR A 338 16.06 -6.93 13.15
CA THR A 338 15.02 -5.96 12.83
C THR A 338 14.51 -5.23 14.07
N HIS A 339 14.22 -5.96 15.17
CA HIS A 339 13.83 -5.35 16.44
C HIS A 339 14.97 -4.51 17.04
N PRO A 340 16.23 -5.00 17.18
CA PRO A 340 17.34 -4.16 17.62
C PRO A 340 17.56 -2.91 16.77
N LEU A 341 17.40 -3.01 15.44
CA LEU A 341 17.49 -1.85 14.56
C LEU A 341 16.41 -0.82 14.88
N ARG A 342 15.14 -1.24 15.03
CA ARG A 342 14.03 -0.34 15.34
C ARG A 342 14.17 0.34 16.70
N VAL A 343 14.72 -0.35 17.70
CA VAL A 343 15.05 0.28 18.99
C VAL A 343 15.96 1.49 18.82
N LEU A 344 16.88 1.44 17.85
CA LEU A 344 17.82 2.53 17.59
C LEU A 344 17.20 3.68 16.76
N ILE A 345 16.36 3.36 15.79
CA ILE A 345 15.90 4.35 14.78
C ILE A 345 14.41 4.72 14.89
N ASP A 346 13.59 3.89 15.56
CA ASP A 346 12.14 4.06 15.65
C ASP A 346 11.58 3.48 16.97
N ASN A 347 12.14 3.92 18.08
CA ASN A 347 11.87 3.39 19.42
C ASN A 347 10.38 3.47 19.80
N GLU A 348 9.68 4.54 19.45
CA GLU A 348 8.26 4.68 19.76
C GLU A 348 7.43 3.58 19.09
N ARG A 349 7.63 3.36 17.80
CA ARG A 349 6.95 2.29 17.05
C ARG A 349 7.34 0.91 17.58
N GLU A 350 8.61 0.70 17.88
CA GLU A 350 9.08 -0.57 18.42
C GLU A 350 8.48 -0.88 19.79
N ASN A 351 8.27 0.12 20.63
CA ASN A 351 7.56 -0.05 21.90
C ASN A 351 6.13 -0.54 21.70
N ASP A 352 5.40 0.02 20.74
CA ASP A 352 4.05 -0.44 20.42
C ASP A 352 4.06 -1.88 19.88
N ILE A 353 5.02 -2.22 19.01
CA ILE A 353 5.20 -3.57 18.46
C ILE A 353 5.45 -4.58 19.60
N ILE A 354 6.43 -4.31 20.47
CA ILE A 354 6.77 -5.21 21.58
C ILE A 354 5.59 -5.35 22.55
N ASN A 355 4.87 -4.27 22.84
CA ASN A 355 3.71 -4.33 23.73
C ASN A 355 2.52 -5.10 23.11
N SER A 356 2.48 -5.29 21.79
CA SER A 356 1.44 -6.08 21.12
C SER A 356 1.59 -7.59 21.37
N TYR A 357 2.79 -8.10 21.66
CA TYR A 357 2.99 -9.54 21.93
C TYR A 357 2.33 -10.01 23.22
N PRO A 358 2.55 -9.39 24.41
CA PRO A 358 1.85 -9.80 25.62
C PRO A 358 0.33 -9.69 25.48
N VAL A 359 -0.17 -8.66 24.81
CA VAL A 359 -1.59 -8.47 24.56
C VAL A 359 -2.13 -9.62 23.71
N SER A 360 -1.47 -9.98 22.61
CA SER A 360 -1.83 -11.12 21.76
C SER A 360 -1.83 -12.43 22.57
N TYR A 361 -0.85 -12.64 23.46
CA TYR A 361 -0.78 -13.81 24.32
C TYR A 361 -1.95 -13.88 25.31
N THR A 362 -2.39 -12.75 25.88
CA THR A 362 -3.52 -12.70 26.80
C THR A 362 -4.86 -13.00 26.13
N HIS A 363 -4.96 -12.80 24.80
CA HIS A 363 -6.15 -13.17 24.03
C HIS A 363 -6.24 -14.67 23.76
N LEU A 364 -5.12 -15.41 23.87
CA LEU A 364 -5.15 -16.86 23.84
C LEU A 364 -5.74 -17.34 25.17
N THR A 365 -6.96 -17.85 25.16
CA THR A 365 -7.47 -18.62 26.30
C THR A 365 -6.61 -19.87 26.44
N LEU A 366 -5.71 -19.87 27.41
CA LEU A 366 -5.05 -21.09 27.81
C LEU A 366 -6.15 -22.08 28.22
N PRO A 367 -6.13 -23.36 27.76
CA PRO A 367 -7.02 -24.37 28.31
C PRO A 367 -6.73 -24.40 29.80
N THR A 368 -7.67 -23.92 30.60
CA THR A 368 -7.64 -24.16 32.05
C THR A 368 -7.76 -25.66 32.23
N ASN A 369 -6.67 -26.30 32.56
CA ASN A 369 -6.71 -27.64 33.06
C ASN A 369 -7.56 -27.65 34.34
N SER A 370 -8.86 -27.95 34.18
CA SER A 370 -9.75 -28.30 35.27
C SER A 370 -9.59 -29.78 35.61
#